data_943887f739450204aa03aec97a9086d0
#
_entry.id   943887f739450204aa03aec97a9086d0
#
_cell.length_a   1.000
_cell.length_b   1.000
_cell.length_c   1.000
_cell.angle_alpha   90.00
_cell.angle_beta   90.00
_cell.angle_gamma   90.00
#
_symmetry.space_group_name_H-M   'P 1'
#
loop_
_entity.id
_entity.type
_entity.pdbx_description
1 polymer ?
#
loop_
_entity_poly.entity_id
_entity_poly.type
_entity_poly.pdbx_seq_one_letter_code
_entity_poly.pdbx_strand_id
1 'polypeptide(L)'
;MKARTCLLLAAAFGSLAVLLGAFGAHGLSDSGYLTKKYADVDPKTVSGMELPAAYKYLEDFRTAVRYHMWHALAMFGAGLWMKRRPSKLLSAAAWSFAGGIVLFSGALYVLVICGPKFGGVRWGLVAPFGGTLLMIGWLLLAMAAWKDDTHDDL
;
A
#
# COMPACT_ATOMS: atom_id res chain seq x y z
N MET A 1 -18.69 2.44 0.97
CA MET A 1 -18.37 2.60 -0.48
C MET A 1 -19.37 1.80 -1.31
N LYS A 2 -19.76 2.25 -2.51
CA LYS A 2 -20.57 1.45 -3.45
C LYS A 2 -19.67 0.51 -4.25
N ALA A 3 -20.17 -0.65 -4.69
CA ALA A 3 -19.40 -1.63 -5.49
C ALA A 3 -18.70 -1.00 -6.71
N ARG A 4 -19.44 -0.19 -7.50
CA ARG A 4 -18.87 0.51 -8.67
C ARG A 4 -17.69 1.41 -8.30
N THR A 5 -17.82 2.20 -7.25
CA THR A 5 -16.76 3.10 -6.77
C THR A 5 -15.54 2.29 -6.29
N CYS A 6 -15.77 1.19 -5.58
CA CYS A 6 -14.71 0.28 -5.15
C CYS A 6 -13.91 -0.27 -6.34
N LEU A 7 -14.60 -0.77 -7.36
CA LEU A 7 -13.95 -1.33 -8.56
C LEU A 7 -13.17 -0.28 -9.35
N LEU A 8 -13.71 0.94 -9.48
CA LEU A 8 -13.02 2.04 -10.17
C LEU A 8 -11.76 2.47 -9.42
N LEU A 9 -11.84 2.62 -8.08
CA LEU A 9 -10.68 2.94 -7.25
C LEU A 9 -9.65 1.82 -7.27
N ALA A 10 -10.08 0.57 -7.18
CA ALA A 10 -9.19 -0.59 -7.26
C ALA A 10 -8.42 -0.63 -8.59
N ALA A 11 -9.11 -0.39 -9.72
CA ALA A 11 -8.48 -0.32 -11.03
C ALA A 11 -7.48 0.85 -11.13
N ALA A 12 -7.85 2.03 -10.61
CA ALA A 12 -6.98 3.19 -10.58
C ALA A 12 -5.72 2.94 -9.73
N PHE A 13 -5.89 2.39 -8.52
CA PHE A 13 -4.76 2.01 -7.67
C PHE A 13 -3.90 0.93 -8.32
N GLY A 14 -4.48 -0.11 -8.92
CA GLY A 14 -3.73 -1.13 -9.64
C GLY A 14 -2.88 -0.56 -10.78
N SER A 15 -3.49 0.30 -11.61
CA SER A 15 -2.77 0.99 -12.69
C SER A 15 -1.63 1.86 -12.16
N LEU A 16 -1.87 2.61 -11.07
CA LEU A 16 -0.86 3.43 -10.44
C LEU A 16 0.27 2.58 -9.84
N ALA A 17 -0.04 1.43 -9.25
CA ALA A 17 0.97 0.53 -8.71
C ALA A 17 1.90 -0.02 -9.82
N VAL A 18 1.36 -0.32 -11.02
CA VAL A 18 2.18 -0.74 -12.18
C VAL A 18 3.10 0.40 -12.63
N LEU A 19 2.57 1.61 -12.77
CA LEU A 19 3.37 2.78 -13.15
C LEU A 19 4.49 3.06 -12.14
N LEU A 20 4.18 3.03 -10.85
CA LEU A 20 5.18 3.23 -9.79
C LEU A 20 6.18 2.07 -9.74
N GLY A 21 5.76 0.83 -10.03
CA GLY A 21 6.67 -0.30 -10.17
C GLY A 21 7.68 -0.11 -11.29
N ALA A 22 7.23 0.31 -12.47
CA ALA A 22 8.11 0.63 -13.59
C ALA A 22 9.04 1.81 -13.27
N PHE A 23 8.52 2.85 -12.62
CA PHE A 23 9.34 3.98 -12.15
C PHE A 23 10.40 3.52 -11.13
N GLY A 24 10.05 2.65 -10.20
CA GLY A 24 10.98 2.08 -9.22
C GLY A 24 12.11 1.28 -9.89
N ALA A 25 11.79 0.50 -10.92
CA ALA A 25 12.77 -0.30 -11.64
C ALA A 25 13.72 0.56 -12.50
N HIS A 26 13.18 1.48 -13.29
CA HIS A 26 13.96 2.24 -14.27
C HIS A 26 14.33 3.66 -13.79
N GLY A 27 13.40 4.36 -13.15
CA GLY A 27 13.63 5.73 -12.70
C GLY A 27 14.44 5.83 -11.42
N LEU A 28 14.31 4.89 -10.50
CA LEU A 28 15.04 4.93 -9.23
C LEU A 28 16.27 4.01 -9.20
N SER A 29 16.15 2.79 -9.74
CA SER A 29 17.23 1.80 -9.72
C SER A 29 18.31 2.11 -10.74
N ASP A 30 17.93 2.21 -12.02
CA ASP A 30 18.91 2.26 -13.13
C ASP A 30 19.50 3.67 -13.33
N SER A 31 18.76 4.72 -12.97
CA SER A 31 19.19 6.11 -13.19
C SER A 31 20.30 6.61 -12.26
N GLY A 32 20.59 5.88 -11.18
CA GLY A 32 21.49 6.32 -10.13
C GLY A 32 20.94 7.48 -9.28
N TYR A 33 19.64 7.81 -9.43
CA TYR A 33 19.00 8.90 -8.70
C TYR A 33 19.13 8.76 -7.18
N LEU A 34 18.79 7.57 -6.63
CA LEU A 34 18.87 7.33 -5.18
C LEU A 34 20.31 7.33 -4.68
N THR A 35 21.26 6.81 -5.46
CA THR A 35 22.68 6.81 -5.12
C THR A 35 23.21 8.24 -4.98
N LYS A 36 22.86 9.13 -5.90
CA LYS A 36 23.22 10.55 -5.82
C LYS A 36 22.51 11.26 -4.67
N LYS A 37 21.20 11.02 -4.52
CA LYS A 37 20.38 11.68 -3.49
C LYS A 37 20.81 11.33 -2.06
N TYR A 38 21.21 10.11 -1.83
CA TYR A 38 21.56 9.57 -0.51
C TYR A 38 23.06 9.29 -0.36
N ALA A 39 23.92 9.95 -1.18
CA ALA A 39 25.38 9.75 -1.15
C ALA A 39 25.99 10.08 0.22
N ASP A 40 25.51 11.16 0.85
CA ASP A 40 26.02 11.65 2.14
C ASP A 40 25.23 11.13 3.35
N VAL A 41 24.37 10.12 3.15
CA VAL A 41 23.60 9.53 4.22
C VAL A 41 24.28 8.25 4.70
N ASP A 42 24.49 8.14 6.02
CA ASP A 42 25.12 6.98 6.63
C ASP A 42 24.44 5.66 6.21
N PRO A 43 25.22 4.59 6.04
CA PRO A 43 24.69 3.25 5.80
C PRO A 43 23.62 2.87 6.82
N LYS A 44 22.68 2.03 6.41
CA LYS A 44 21.59 1.55 7.27
C LYS A 44 21.85 0.11 7.68
N THR A 45 21.76 -0.17 8.96
CA THR A 45 21.86 -1.54 9.46
C THR A 45 20.52 -2.26 9.21
N VAL A 46 20.57 -3.31 8.39
CA VAL A 46 19.41 -4.17 8.09
C VAL A 46 19.83 -5.61 8.36
N SER A 47 19.14 -6.28 9.26
CA SER A 47 19.44 -7.68 9.65
C SER A 47 20.93 -7.90 10.05
N GLY A 48 21.55 -6.92 10.72
CA GLY A 48 22.94 -6.98 11.15
C GLY A 48 23.97 -6.64 10.06
N MET A 49 23.53 -6.32 8.83
CA MET A 49 24.40 -5.91 7.72
C MET A 49 24.30 -4.41 7.48
N GLU A 50 25.42 -3.76 7.22
CA GLU A 50 25.44 -2.37 6.76
C GLU A 50 25.20 -2.30 5.26
N LEU A 51 24.11 -1.63 4.87
CA LEU A 51 23.71 -1.45 3.49
C LEU A 51 23.70 0.04 3.13
N PRO A 52 24.09 0.40 1.88
CA PRO A 52 23.95 1.77 1.42
C PRO A 52 22.54 2.30 1.62
N ALA A 53 22.40 3.55 2.09
CA ALA A 53 21.09 4.15 2.33
C ALA A 53 20.19 4.12 1.07
N ALA A 54 20.78 4.36 -0.10
CA ALA A 54 20.09 4.26 -1.39
C ALA A 54 19.42 2.91 -1.62
N TYR A 55 20.11 1.80 -1.28
CA TYR A 55 19.56 0.45 -1.40
C TYR A 55 18.38 0.24 -0.45
N LYS A 56 18.52 0.64 0.82
CA LYS A 56 17.43 0.54 1.80
C LYS A 56 16.18 1.29 1.33
N TYR A 57 16.35 2.51 0.83
CA TYR A 57 15.22 3.31 0.34
C TYR A 57 14.60 2.73 -0.93
N LEU A 58 15.39 2.10 -1.82
CA LEU A 58 14.85 1.38 -2.97
C LEU A 58 13.97 0.20 -2.53
N GLU A 59 14.40 -0.56 -1.52
CA GLU A 59 13.60 -1.67 -0.97
C GLU A 59 12.32 -1.17 -0.28
N ASP A 60 12.35 -0.01 0.39
CA ASP A 60 11.15 0.61 0.95
C ASP A 60 10.15 0.99 -0.16
N PHE A 61 10.66 1.53 -1.29
CA PHE A 61 9.82 1.84 -2.45
C PHE A 61 9.21 0.57 -3.07
N ARG A 62 10.00 -0.48 -3.25
CA ARG A 62 9.53 -1.77 -3.75
C ARG A 62 8.48 -2.40 -2.84
N THR A 63 8.67 -2.28 -1.52
CA THR A 63 7.70 -2.71 -0.52
C THR A 63 6.40 -1.94 -0.67
N ALA A 64 6.46 -0.60 -0.82
CA ALA A 64 5.29 0.23 -1.07
C ALA A 64 4.51 -0.22 -2.31
N VAL A 65 5.19 -0.48 -3.43
CA VAL A 65 4.56 -0.95 -4.68
C VAL A 65 3.87 -2.30 -4.49
N ARG A 66 4.53 -3.25 -3.82
CA ARG A 66 3.96 -4.58 -3.56
C ARG A 66 2.69 -4.50 -2.73
N TYR A 67 2.72 -3.78 -1.61
CA TYR A 67 1.55 -3.60 -0.74
C TYR A 67 0.44 -2.83 -1.45
N HIS A 68 0.78 -1.80 -2.23
CA HIS A 68 -0.18 -1.07 -3.05
C HIS A 68 -0.94 -2.02 -3.99
N MET A 69 -0.23 -2.82 -4.78
CA MET A 69 -0.84 -3.76 -5.73
C MET A 69 -1.69 -4.81 -5.02
N TRP A 70 -1.17 -5.47 -3.96
CA TRP A 70 -1.92 -6.50 -3.24
C TRP A 70 -3.25 -6.00 -2.70
N HIS A 71 -3.26 -4.79 -2.15
CA HIS A 71 -4.48 -4.24 -1.55
C HIS A 71 -5.40 -3.60 -2.60
N ALA A 72 -4.90 -3.17 -3.75
CA ALA A 72 -5.73 -2.85 -4.91
C ALA A 72 -6.47 -4.08 -5.42
N LEU A 73 -5.82 -5.25 -5.48
CA LEU A 73 -6.46 -6.52 -5.84
C LEU A 73 -7.47 -6.97 -4.77
N ALA A 74 -7.16 -6.81 -3.48
CA ALA A 74 -8.11 -7.08 -2.40
C ALA A 74 -9.36 -6.19 -2.50
N MET A 75 -9.19 -4.89 -2.81
CA MET A 75 -10.30 -3.98 -3.09
C MET A 75 -11.12 -4.43 -4.30
N PHE A 76 -10.46 -4.90 -5.37
CA PHE A 76 -11.15 -5.40 -6.56
C PHE A 76 -12.02 -6.60 -6.22
N GLY A 77 -11.48 -7.58 -5.46
CA GLY A 77 -12.23 -8.72 -4.95
C GLY A 77 -13.42 -8.31 -4.08
N ALA A 78 -13.21 -7.39 -3.14
CA ALA A 78 -14.30 -6.85 -2.29
C ALA A 78 -15.38 -6.16 -3.14
N GLY A 79 -14.99 -5.43 -4.18
CA GLY A 79 -15.90 -4.76 -5.11
C GLY A 79 -16.77 -5.75 -5.91
N LEU A 80 -16.18 -6.86 -6.39
CA LEU A 80 -16.91 -7.93 -7.05
C LEU A 80 -17.89 -8.62 -6.10
N TRP A 81 -17.47 -8.88 -4.88
CA TRP A 81 -18.32 -9.45 -3.85
C TRP A 81 -19.49 -8.54 -3.50
N MET A 82 -19.25 -7.24 -3.30
CA MET A 82 -20.32 -6.25 -3.08
C MET A 82 -21.34 -6.17 -4.22
N LYS A 83 -20.98 -6.53 -5.46
CA LYS A 83 -21.95 -6.61 -6.58
C LYS A 83 -22.98 -7.72 -6.37
N ARG A 84 -22.58 -8.83 -5.76
CA ARG A 84 -23.45 -9.99 -5.50
C ARG A 84 -24.21 -9.82 -4.20
N ARG A 85 -23.50 -9.42 -3.13
CA ARG A 85 -24.03 -9.27 -1.76
C ARG A 85 -23.57 -7.92 -1.17
N PRO A 86 -24.37 -6.85 -1.28
CA PRO A 86 -24.05 -5.57 -0.66
C PRO A 86 -23.91 -5.71 0.85
N SER A 87 -22.76 -5.30 1.43
CA SER A 87 -22.47 -5.42 2.85
C SER A 87 -21.78 -4.16 3.38
N LYS A 88 -22.16 -3.75 4.60
CA LYS A 88 -21.47 -2.66 5.31
C LYS A 88 -20.02 -3.04 5.66
N LEU A 89 -19.78 -4.33 5.97
CA LEU A 89 -18.45 -4.84 6.27
C LEU A 89 -17.53 -4.76 5.05
N LEU A 90 -18.01 -5.20 3.88
CA LEU A 90 -17.25 -5.09 2.62
C LEU A 90 -16.97 -3.64 2.25
N SER A 91 -17.94 -2.75 2.49
CA SER A 91 -17.76 -1.31 2.27
C SER A 91 -16.70 -0.72 3.21
N ALA A 92 -16.69 -1.11 4.48
CA ALA A 92 -15.70 -0.69 5.46
C ALA A 92 -14.31 -1.25 5.13
N ALA A 93 -14.22 -2.53 4.74
CA ALA A 93 -12.97 -3.15 4.29
C ALA A 93 -12.36 -2.39 3.10
N ALA A 94 -13.17 -2.05 2.10
CA ALA A 94 -12.73 -1.30 0.93
C ALA A 94 -12.20 0.10 1.30
N TRP A 95 -12.83 0.80 2.24
CA TRP A 95 -12.33 2.09 2.74
C TRP A 95 -11.04 1.93 3.55
N SER A 96 -10.93 0.87 4.36
CA SER A 96 -9.72 0.55 5.12
C SER A 96 -8.54 0.27 4.19
N PHE A 97 -8.74 -0.51 3.12
CA PHE A 97 -7.70 -0.73 2.11
C PHE A 97 -7.32 0.55 1.38
N ALA A 98 -8.28 1.36 0.94
CA ALA A 98 -8.00 2.62 0.25
C ALA A 98 -7.18 3.57 1.15
N GLY A 99 -7.62 3.78 2.40
CA GLY A 99 -6.90 4.59 3.38
C GLY A 99 -5.52 4.01 3.72
N GLY A 100 -5.44 2.69 3.86
CA GLY A 100 -4.19 1.97 4.11
C GLY A 100 -3.19 2.11 2.96
N ILE A 101 -3.62 1.99 1.70
CA ILE A 101 -2.77 2.23 0.53
C ILE A 101 -2.19 3.66 0.57
N VAL A 102 -3.05 4.65 0.80
CA VAL A 102 -2.62 6.06 0.84
C VAL A 102 -1.63 6.31 1.98
N LEU A 103 -1.92 5.83 3.19
CA LEU A 103 -1.09 6.11 4.36
C LEU A 103 0.15 5.20 4.44
N PHE A 104 0.09 3.95 3.98
CA PHE A 104 1.25 3.05 4.01
C PHE A 104 2.13 3.27 2.79
N SER A 105 1.62 2.94 1.60
CA SER A 105 2.41 3.01 0.37
C SER A 105 2.71 4.46 0.00
N GLY A 106 1.74 5.37 0.14
CA GLY A 106 1.94 6.80 -0.08
C GLY A 106 3.02 7.40 0.82
N ALA A 107 3.03 7.07 2.12
CA ALA A 107 4.06 7.54 3.04
C ALA A 107 5.46 7.04 2.64
N LEU A 108 5.60 5.77 2.24
CA LEU A 108 6.86 5.22 1.78
C LEU A 108 7.33 5.86 0.46
N TYR A 109 6.42 6.15 -0.48
CA TYR A 109 6.76 6.87 -1.70
C TYR A 109 7.31 8.27 -1.39
N VAL A 110 6.62 9.03 -0.53
CA VAL A 110 7.08 10.36 -0.12
C VAL A 110 8.41 10.28 0.62
N LEU A 111 8.56 9.34 1.54
CA LEU A 111 9.81 9.10 2.27
C LEU A 111 11.00 8.90 1.32
N VAL A 112 10.82 8.08 0.28
CA VAL A 112 11.90 7.75 -0.67
C VAL A 112 12.17 8.89 -1.65
N ILE A 113 11.11 9.50 -2.19
CA ILE A 113 11.25 10.52 -3.26
C ILE A 113 11.56 11.90 -2.66
N CYS A 114 10.92 12.30 -1.57
CA CYS A 114 11.07 13.62 -0.99
C CYS A 114 12.06 13.63 0.19
N GLY A 115 12.22 12.50 0.85
CA GLY A 115 13.08 12.33 2.03
C GLY A 115 12.27 12.03 3.31
N PRO A 116 12.95 11.49 4.35
CA PRO A 116 12.28 10.99 5.57
C PRO A 116 11.60 12.09 6.40
N LYS A 117 11.97 13.36 6.23
CA LYS A 117 11.43 14.52 6.96
C LYS A 117 10.94 15.59 5.98
N PHE A 118 10.11 15.24 5.02
CA PHE A 118 9.56 16.20 4.07
C PHE A 118 8.35 16.94 4.65
N GLY A 119 8.29 18.28 4.49
CA GLY A 119 7.19 19.11 4.98
C GLY A 119 7.00 19.09 6.50
N GLY A 120 8.06 18.85 7.27
CA GLY A 120 8.00 18.78 8.74
C GLY A 120 7.45 17.45 9.28
N VAL A 121 6.98 16.56 8.41
CA VAL A 121 6.40 15.25 8.77
C VAL A 121 7.48 14.15 8.68
N ARG A 122 7.54 13.31 9.71
CA ARG A 122 8.35 12.08 9.71
C ARG A 122 7.57 10.95 9.03
N TRP A 123 7.72 10.80 7.71
CA TRP A 123 6.94 9.88 6.90
C TRP A 123 7.07 8.41 7.30
N GLY A 124 8.21 8.01 7.85
CA GLY A 124 8.38 6.67 8.41
C GLY A 124 7.45 6.35 9.59
N LEU A 125 6.96 7.36 10.32
CA LEU A 125 6.00 7.17 11.40
C LEU A 125 4.55 7.12 10.91
N VAL A 126 4.27 7.55 9.69
CA VAL A 126 2.92 7.49 9.08
C VAL A 126 2.60 6.08 8.57
N ALA A 127 3.60 5.40 8.00
CA ALA A 127 3.42 4.08 7.40
C ALA A 127 2.78 3.03 8.35
N PRO A 128 3.17 2.90 9.64
CA PRO A 128 2.54 1.95 10.57
C PRO A 128 1.02 2.13 10.72
N PHE A 129 0.53 3.37 10.73
CA PHE A 129 -0.92 3.64 10.78
C PHE A 129 -1.63 3.14 9.52
N GLY A 130 -1.02 3.33 8.35
CA GLY A 130 -1.50 2.75 7.11
C GLY A 130 -1.52 1.23 7.16
N GLY A 131 -0.45 0.59 7.66
CA GLY A 131 -0.36 -0.85 7.85
C GLY A 131 -1.48 -1.40 8.75
N THR A 132 -1.80 -0.69 9.83
CA THR A 132 -2.94 -1.03 10.71
C THR A 132 -4.27 -1.01 9.95
N LEU A 133 -4.50 0.01 9.11
CA LEU A 133 -5.72 0.05 8.28
C LEU A 133 -5.79 -1.11 7.29
N LEU A 134 -4.66 -1.52 6.70
CA LEU A 134 -4.62 -2.68 5.82
C LEU A 134 -5.01 -3.97 6.56
N MET A 135 -4.50 -4.17 7.79
CA MET A 135 -4.90 -5.32 8.64
C MET A 135 -6.39 -5.29 9.00
N ILE A 136 -6.92 -4.12 9.38
CA ILE A 136 -8.35 -3.95 9.66
C ILE A 136 -9.17 -4.31 8.42
N GLY A 137 -8.73 -3.93 7.23
CA GLY A 137 -9.39 -4.30 5.97
C GLY A 137 -9.55 -5.82 5.81
N TRP A 138 -8.50 -6.59 6.09
CA TRP A 138 -8.53 -8.05 6.03
C TRP A 138 -9.44 -8.68 7.10
N LEU A 139 -9.41 -8.16 8.33
CA LEU A 139 -10.31 -8.61 9.39
C LEU A 139 -11.78 -8.37 9.03
N LEU A 140 -12.10 -7.23 8.44
CA LEU A 140 -13.46 -6.92 7.98
C LEU A 140 -13.90 -7.83 6.83
N LEU A 141 -12.99 -8.23 5.91
CA LEU A 141 -13.29 -9.24 4.89
C LEU A 141 -13.58 -10.60 5.52
N ALA A 142 -12.77 -11.03 6.49
CA ALA A 142 -13.00 -12.30 7.19
C ALA A 142 -14.35 -12.30 7.93
N MET A 143 -14.68 -11.18 8.59
CA MET A 143 -16.00 -11.04 9.25
C MET A 143 -17.17 -11.03 8.24
N ALA A 144 -16.97 -10.49 7.04
CA ALA A 144 -17.96 -10.52 5.99
C ALA A 144 -18.19 -11.97 5.49
N ALA A 145 -17.10 -12.74 5.31
CA ALA A 145 -17.16 -14.14 4.91
C ALA A 145 -17.92 -14.98 5.94
N TRP A 146 -17.56 -14.84 7.21
CA TRP A 146 -18.25 -15.56 8.29
C TRP A 146 -19.77 -15.31 8.29
N LYS A 147 -20.21 -14.07 8.09
CA LYS A 147 -21.64 -13.74 8.08
C LYS A 147 -22.36 -14.24 6.84
N ASP A 148 -21.68 -14.41 5.73
CA ASP A 148 -22.28 -14.94 4.50
C ASP A 148 -22.67 -16.42 4.68
N ASP A 149 -21.78 -17.25 5.26
CA ASP A 149 -22.02 -18.67 5.49
C ASP A 149 -23.25 -18.92 6.39
N THR A 150 -23.47 -18.08 7.41
CA THR A 150 -24.60 -18.23 8.34
C THR A 150 -25.96 -17.90 7.72
N HIS A 151 -26.03 -17.33 6.53
CA HIS A 151 -27.28 -17.01 5.82
C HIS A 151 -27.65 -18.04 4.74
N ASP A 152 -26.69 -18.87 4.31
CA ASP A 152 -26.96 -19.93 3.32
C ASP A 152 -27.46 -21.23 3.97
N ASP A 153 -27.40 -21.36 5.31
CA ASP A 153 -27.84 -22.51 6.11
C ASP A 153 -29.28 -22.38 6.65
N LEU A 154 -30.05 -21.31 6.30
CA LEU A 154 -31.43 -21.04 6.70
C LEU A 154 -32.38 -21.00 5.50
#